data_172ed81d3e1cbd9c367c62700ab32f70
#
_entry.id   172ed81d3e1cbd9c367c62700ab32f70
#
_cell.length_a   1.000
_cell.length_b   1.000
_cell.length_c   1.000
_cell.angle_alpha   90.00
_cell.angle_beta   90.00
_cell.angle_gamma   90.00
#
_symmetry.space_group_name_H-M   'P 1'
#
loop_
_entity.id
_entity.type
_entity.pdbx_description
1 polymer ?
#
loop_
_entity_poly.entity_id
_entity_poly.type
_entity_poly.pdbx_seq_one_letter_code
_entity_poly.pdbx_strand_id
1 'polypeptide(L)'
;MNKALGLNSSNFEIAEGHSFVAKAVQRVAPSVVRIDTERTVERQQFDPTLIDPLLRDLLGEPGMTPEKERGQGSGVLIDDKGLILTNAHVVEKVDEVNITLANGEQFDGTVLGTDPITDLALVQLDGMELPSAAPLGDSESLEVGDWAIALGTPYGLERTVTLGIVSSLHRNISSLGFSDKRLDLIQTDAAINPGNSGGPLVNGRGEVIGINTLVRSGPGAGLGFAIPINLARKVSDQLVLNGEVIHPYLGLQLVSLNARIARENNQNPNSLIDLPERSGALIQSVLPDSPAEKAGLRRGDLVISADGTTIADPQSLLQQVDKAEIGVPLPLTVMRNKNEMSVSIKPAALPGFS
;
A
#
# COMPACT_ATOMS: atom_id res chain seq x y z
N MET A 1 -1.98 -26.68 49.68
CA MET A 1 -1.94 -25.21 49.51
C MET A 1 -1.96 -24.92 48.00
N ASN A 2 -3.16 -24.82 47.43
CA ASN A 2 -3.37 -24.51 46.02
C ASN A 2 -3.48 -23.00 45.89
N LYS A 3 -2.50 -22.34 45.23
CA LYS A 3 -2.64 -20.99 44.73
C LYS A 3 -3.43 -21.07 43.40
N ALA A 4 -4.72 -20.71 43.45
CA ALA A 4 -5.48 -20.44 42.24
C ALA A 4 -4.91 -19.23 41.53
N LEU A 5 -4.51 -19.39 40.27
CA LEU A 5 -4.22 -18.30 39.35
C LEU A 5 -5.53 -17.54 39.14
N GLY A 6 -5.61 -16.35 39.71
CA GLY A 6 -6.70 -15.42 39.43
C GLY A 6 -6.59 -14.89 38.02
N LEU A 7 -7.31 -15.51 37.10
CA LEU A 7 -7.63 -14.89 35.81
C LEU A 7 -8.62 -13.75 36.11
N ASN A 8 -8.13 -12.54 35.98
CA ASN A 8 -8.98 -11.35 36.04
C ASN A 8 -9.91 -11.35 34.82
N SER A 9 -11.17 -11.77 35.02
CA SER A 9 -12.25 -11.82 34.03
C SER A 9 -12.85 -10.42 33.71
N SER A 10 -12.13 -9.34 33.96
CA SER A 10 -12.70 -7.99 33.97
C SER A 10 -12.69 -7.23 32.64
N ASN A 11 -12.35 -7.85 31.50
CA ASN A 11 -12.31 -7.16 30.21
C ASN A 11 -13.32 -7.62 29.16
N PHE A 12 -14.29 -8.47 29.53
CA PHE A 12 -15.41 -8.81 28.66
C PHE A 12 -16.74 -8.43 29.30
N GLU A 13 -16.86 -7.20 29.81
CA GLU A 13 -18.18 -6.69 30.15
C GLU A 13 -19.00 -6.49 28.88
N ILE A 14 -19.89 -7.42 28.61
CA ILE A 14 -21.02 -7.28 27.69
C ILE A 14 -22.01 -6.35 28.40
N ALA A 15 -21.71 -5.03 28.37
CA ALA A 15 -22.66 -4.03 28.80
C ALA A 15 -23.76 -3.93 27.76
N GLU A 16 -24.98 -4.28 28.14
CA GLU A 16 -26.22 -4.03 27.41
C GLU A 16 -26.37 -4.68 26.02
N GLY A 17 -25.96 -5.94 25.85
CA GLY A 17 -26.31 -6.74 24.65
C GLY A 17 -25.53 -6.41 23.38
N HIS A 18 -24.63 -5.40 23.39
CA HIS A 18 -23.80 -5.05 22.25
C HIS A 18 -22.37 -5.61 22.38
N SER A 19 -21.84 -6.18 21.27
CA SER A 19 -20.47 -6.68 21.23
C SER A 19 -19.45 -5.52 21.23
N PHE A 20 -18.18 -5.80 21.60
CA PHE A 20 -17.09 -4.82 21.49
C PHE A 20 -16.93 -4.30 20.04
N VAL A 21 -17.21 -5.16 19.05
CA VAL A 21 -17.21 -4.79 17.63
C VAL A 21 -18.23 -3.69 17.36
N ALA A 22 -19.46 -3.83 17.88
CA ALA A 22 -20.48 -2.79 17.70
C ALA A 22 -20.06 -1.45 18.31
N LYS A 23 -19.40 -1.45 19.47
CA LYS A 23 -18.86 -0.24 20.10
C LYS A 23 -17.72 0.37 19.27
N ALA A 24 -16.79 -0.44 18.78
CA ALA A 24 -15.69 0.03 17.90
C ALA A 24 -16.24 0.64 16.61
N VAL A 25 -17.24 -0.01 15.99
CA VAL A 25 -17.92 0.49 14.79
C VAL A 25 -18.65 1.80 15.06
N GLN A 26 -19.42 1.92 16.14
CA GLN A 26 -20.12 3.16 16.50
C GLN A 26 -19.18 4.36 16.62
N ARG A 27 -17.95 4.12 17.08
CA ARG A 27 -16.95 5.17 17.25
C ARG A 27 -16.40 5.70 15.94
N VAL A 28 -16.18 4.82 14.94
CA VAL A 28 -15.51 5.19 13.68
C VAL A 28 -16.47 5.37 12.51
N ALA A 29 -17.63 4.78 12.55
CA ALA A 29 -18.58 4.77 11.45
C ALA A 29 -19.02 6.17 10.96
N PRO A 30 -19.16 7.22 11.80
CA PRO A 30 -19.48 8.56 11.32
C PRO A 30 -18.43 9.14 10.38
N SER A 31 -17.15 8.73 10.52
CA SER A 31 -16.03 9.22 9.72
C SER A 31 -15.82 8.41 8.43
N VAL A 32 -16.53 7.28 8.23
CA VAL A 32 -16.42 6.45 7.02
C VAL A 32 -17.34 7.00 5.95
N VAL A 33 -16.77 7.30 4.80
CA VAL A 33 -17.48 7.90 3.66
C VAL A 33 -17.47 6.97 2.46
N ARG A 34 -18.45 7.14 1.59
CA ARG A 34 -18.46 6.57 0.24
C ARG A 34 -17.88 7.58 -0.73
N ILE A 35 -17.08 7.09 -1.66
CA ILE A 35 -16.49 7.86 -2.75
C ILE A 35 -17.02 7.30 -4.06
N ASP A 36 -17.74 8.11 -4.83
CA ASP A 36 -18.20 7.81 -6.16
C ASP A 36 -17.41 8.66 -7.17
N THR A 37 -16.90 8.03 -8.21
CA THR A 37 -16.15 8.67 -9.29
C THR A 37 -16.84 8.45 -10.61
N GLU A 38 -16.80 9.45 -11.48
CA GLU A 38 -17.28 9.35 -12.85
C GLU A 38 -16.21 9.89 -13.79
N ARG A 39 -15.75 9.07 -14.74
CA ARG A 39 -14.82 9.50 -15.78
C ARG A 39 -15.35 9.17 -17.15
N THR A 40 -15.08 10.03 -18.12
CA THR A 40 -15.40 9.77 -19.52
C THR A 40 -14.21 9.10 -20.20
N VAL A 41 -14.40 7.90 -20.71
CA VAL A 41 -13.38 7.13 -21.44
C VAL A 41 -13.81 7.03 -22.89
N GLU A 42 -12.93 7.40 -23.80
CA GLU A 42 -13.14 7.17 -25.23
C GLU A 42 -12.78 5.73 -25.57
N ARG A 43 -13.77 4.90 -25.87
CA ARG A 43 -13.55 3.54 -26.35
C ARG A 43 -13.75 3.45 -27.87
N GLN A 44 -12.80 2.82 -28.56
CA GLN A 44 -13.01 2.38 -29.94
C GLN A 44 -14.04 1.25 -29.95
N GLN A 45 -15.16 1.45 -30.64
CA GLN A 45 -16.26 0.47 -30.74
C GLN A 45 -15.84 -0.85 -31.38
N PHE A 46 -14.80 -0.86 -32.22
CA PHE A 46 -14.29 -2.06 -32.90
C PHE A 46 -12.78 -1.96 -33.13
N ASP A 47 -12.09 -3.10 -33.10
CA ASP A 47 -10.70 -3.18 -33.55
C ASP A 47 -10.68 -3.00 -35.09
N PRO A 48 -10.06 -1.94 -35.62
CA PRO A 48 -10.02 -1.67 -37.05
C PRO A 48 -9.38 -2.77 -37.88
N THR A 49 -8.57 -3.65 -37.24
CA THR A 49 -7.88 -4.76 -37.89
C THR A 49 -8.78 -5.98 -38.12
N LEU A 50 -9.92 -6.04 -37.44
CA LEU A 50 -10.92 -7.13 -37.56
C LEU A 50 -12.05 -6.84 -38.55
N ILE A 51 -12.10 -5.65 -39.13
CA ILE A 51 -13.12 -5.25 -40.10
C ILE A 51 -12.60 -5.39 -41.52
N ASP A 52 -13.34 -6.12 -42.35
CA ASP A 52 -13.06 -6.24 -43.77
C ASP A 52 -12.97 -4.83 -44.42
N PRO A 53 -11.93 -4.54 -45.24
CA PRO A 53 -11.73 -3.23 -45.86
C PRO A 53 -12.94 -2.70 -46.64
N LEU A 54 -13.76 -3.59 -47.25
CA LEU A 54 -14.97 -3.26 -47.97
C LEU A 54 -16.13 -2.81 -47.04
N LEU A 55 -16.18 -3.35 -45.82
CA LEU A 55 -17.13 -2.96 -44.79
C LEU A 55 -16.75 -1.62 -44.13
N ARG A 56 -15.49 -1.29 -44.10
CA ARG A 56 -14.95 -0.03 -43.55
C ARG A 56 -15.41 1.18 -44.37
N ASP A 57 -15.40 1.06 -45.71
CA ASP A 57 -15.88 2.12 -46.60
C ASP A 57 -17.42 2.32 -46.53
N LEU A 58 -18.17 1.28 -46.14
CA LEU A 58 -19.63 1.33 -46.01
C LEU A 58 -20.11 1.82 -44.65
N LEU A 59 -19.37 1.51 -43.57
CA LEU A 59 -19.74 1.81 -42.18
C LEU A 59 -19.14 3.13 -41.66
N GLY A 60 -18.19 3.72 -42.39
CA GLY A 60 -17.42 4.86 -41.92
C GLY A 60 -16.34 4.48 -40.94
N GLU A 61 -15.46 5.42 -40.61
CA GLU A 61 -14.47 5.20 -39.56
C GLU A 61 -15.17 4.93 -38.21
N PRO A 62 -14.68 3.93 -37.42
CA PRO A 62 -15.24 3.65 -36.10
C PRO A 62 -15.07 4.90 -35.24
N GLY A 63 -16.20 5.53 -34.92
CA GLY A 63 -16.20 6.68 -34.02
C GLY A 63 -15.81 6.27 -32.61
N MET A 64 -14.97 7.08 -31.95
CA MET A 64 -14.81 7.01 -30.52
C MET A 64 -16.12 7.45 -29.86
N THR A 65 -16.75 6.55 -29.11
CA THR A 65 -17.91 6.91 -28.30
C THR A 65 -17.46 7.14 -26.86
N PRO A 66 -17.79 8.31 -26.30
CA PRO A 66 -17.52 8.55 -24.88
C PRO A 66 -18.41 7.63 -24.04
N GLU A 67 -17.78 6.75 -23.27
CA GLU A 67 -18.44 5.90 -22.29
C GLU A 67 -18.12 6.41 -20.89
N LYS A 68 -19.15 6.58 -20.04
CA LYS A 68 -18.96 6.97 -18.65
C LYS A 68 -18.65 5.74 -17.81
N GLU A 69 -17.42 5.64 -17.35
CA GLU A 69 -17.05 4.67 -16.35
C GLU A 69 -17.28 5.24 -14.95
N ARG A 70 -17.94 4.46 -14.09
CA ARG A 70 -18.18 4.80 -12.70
C ARG A 70 -17.33 3.92 -11.81
N GLY A 71 -16.55 4.55 -10.95
CA GLY A 71 -15.81 3.90 -9.87
C GLY A 71 -16.51 4.13 -8.54
N GLN A 72 -16.30 3.22 -7.60
CA GLN A 72 -16.80 3.35 -6.24
C GLN A 72 -15.79 2.77 -5.26
N GLY A 73 -15.62 3.46 -4.13
CA GLY A 73 -14.80 3.03 -3.02
C GLY A 73 -15.26 3.64 -1.71
N SER A 74 -14.47 3.43 -0.70
CA SER A 74 -14.65 4.04 0.61
C SER A 74 -13.51 5.00 0.93
N GLY A 75 -13.71 5.85 1.92
CA GLY A 75 -12.70 6.71 2.50
C GLY A 75 -12.91 6.86 4.00
N VAL A 76 -11.95 7.45 4.66
CA VAL A 76 -12.03 7.78 6.08
C VAL A 76 -11.61 9.22 6.32
N LEU A 77 -12.45 9.98 7.02
CA LEU A 77 -12.17 11.35 7.44
C LEU A 77 -11.13 11.31 8.56
N ILE A 78 -10.00 11.99 8.37
CA ILE A 78 -8.84 11.92 9.28
C ILE A 78 -8.59 13.21 10.05
N ASP A 79 -9.25 14.30 9.68
CA ASP A 79 -9.22 15.53 10.43
C ASP A 79 -10.59 16.25 10.42
N ASP A 80 -10.73 17.28 11.26
CA ASP A 80 -11.95 18.07 11.36
C ASP A 80 -12.09 19.13 10.26
N LYS A 81 -11.12 19.20 9.32
CA LYS A 81 -11.13 20.12 8.18
C LYS A 81 -11.62 19.47 6.88
N GLY A 82 -12.03 18.22 6.95
CA GLY A 82 -12.57 17.52 5.79
C GLY A 82 -11.54 16.71 4.99
N LEU A 83 -10.40 16.38 5.59
CA LEU A 83 -9.39 15.60 4.93
C LEU A 83 -9.74 14.11 4.97
N ILE A 84 -9.88 13.50 3.79
CA ILE A 84 -10.27 12.09 3.61
C ILE A 84 -9.10 11.31 3.02
N LEU A 85 -8.71 10.22 3.71
CA LEU A 85 -7.82 9.20 3.17
C LEU A 85 -8.61 8.14 2.41
N THR A 86 -8.09 7.74 1.25
CA THR A 86 -8.60 6.63 0.43
C THR A 86 -7.46 5.97 -0.35
N ASN A 87 -7.78 5.02 -1.24
CA ASN A 87 -6.78 4.44 -2.14
C ASN A 87 -6.63 5.27 -3.42
N ALA A 88 -5.42 5.29 -3.99
CA ALA A 88 -5.13 5.96 -5.25
C ALA A 88 -5.96 5.39 -6.40
N HIS A 89 -6.12 4.07 -6.48
CA HIS A 89 -6.91 3.41 -7.52
C HIS A 89 -8.41 3.76 -7.47
N VAL A 90 -8.93 4.21 -6.31
CA VAL A 90 -10.35 4.65 -6.19
C VAL A 90 -10.58 5.97 -6.91
N VAL A 91 -9.61 6.88 -6.87
CA VAL A 91 -9.71 8.23 -7.46
C VAL A 91 -8.82 8.39 -8.70
N GLU A 92 -8.42 7.29 -9.33
CA GLU A 92 -7.52 7.31 -10.48
C GLU A 92 -8.14 8.05 -11.68
N LYS A 93 -7.39 9.05 -12.20
CA LYS A 93 -7.76 9.86 -13.39
C LYS A 93 -9.03 10.70 -13.22
N VAL A 94 -9.33 11.12 -12.00
CA VAL A 94 -10.36 12.12 -11.71
C VAL A 94 -9.81 13.18 -10.78
N ASP A 95 -10.24 14.43 -10.97
CA ASP A 95 -9.85 15.56 -10.11
C ASP A 95 -10.92 15.84 -9.05
N GLU A 96 -12.18 15.51 -9.35
CA GLU A 96 -13.34 15.72 -8.49
C GLU A 96 -14.08 14.39 -8.25
N VAL A 97 -14.59 14.21 -7.06
CA VAL A 97 -15.31 13.03 -6.62
C VAL A 97 -16.57 13.41 -5.84
N ASN A 98 -17.59 12.56 -5.90
CA ASN A 98 -18.76 12.74 -5.06
C ASN A 98 -18.61 11.93 -3.76
N ILE A 99 -18.73 12.60 -2.62
CA ILE A 99 -18.59 12.03 -1.29
C ILE A 99 -19.96 11.92 -0.65
N THR A 100 -20.33 10.72 -0.21
CA THR A 100 -21.55 10.51 0.58
C THR A 100 -21.15 10.20 2.04
N LEU A 101 -21.61 11.02 2.95
CA LEU A 101 -21.39 10.84 4.40
C LEU A 101 -22.30 9.73 4.97
N ALA A 102 -22.00 9.35 6.20
CA ALA A 102 -22.72 8.33 6.94
C ALA A 102 -24.23 8.64 7.19
N ASN A 103 -24.62 9.92 7.18
CA ASN A 103 -25.99 10.40 7.32
C ASN A 103 -26.72 10.50 5.98
N GLY A 104 -26.05 10.20 4.85
CA GLY A 104 -26.59 10.26 3.50
C GLY A 104 -26.42 11.61 2.80
N GLU A 105 -25.86 12.61 3.46
CA GLU A 105 -25.51 13.89 2.81
C GLU A 105 -24.42 13.70 1.76
N GLN A 106 -24.52 14.44 0.67
CA GLN A 106 -23.58 14.37 -0.46
C GLN A 106 -22.86 15.69 -0.63
N PHE A 107 -21.58 15.60 -0.93
CA PHE A 107 -20.69 16.73 -1.13
C PHE A 107 -19.75 16.44 -2.30
N ASP A 108 -19.26 17.48 -2.92
CA ASP A 108 -18.15 17.37 -3.85
C ASP A 108 -16.82 17.39 -3.08
N GLY A 109 -15.89 16.60 -3.54
CA GLY A 109 -14.55 16.52 -2.96
C GLY A 109 -13.50 16.73 -4.05
N THR A 110 -12.43 17.45 -3.71
CA THR A 110 -11.27 17.68 -4.59
C THR A 110 -10.14 16.74 -4.25
N VAL A 111 -9.56 16.06 -5.24
CA VAL A 111 -8.38 15.22 -5.05
C VAL A 111 -7.16 16.10 -4.87
N LEU A 112 -6.58 16.12 -3.67
CA LEU A 112 -5.38 16.92 -3.38
C LEU A 112 -4.10 16.31 -3.95
N GLY A 113 -4.07 14.98 -4.07
CA GLY A 113 -2.95 14.25 -4.64
C GLY A 113 -3.09 12.75 -4.46
N THR A 114 -2.31 12.02 -5.22
CA THR A 114 -2.28 10.55 -5.21
C THR A 114 -0.85 10.04 -5.15
N ASP A 115 -0.67 8.90 -4.49
CA ASP A 115 0.57 8.13 -4.53
C ASP A 115 0.30 6.70 -5.02
N PRO A 116 0.51 6.43 -6.31
CA PRO A 116 0.29 5.11 -6.88
C PRO A 116 1.19 4.01 -6.29
N ILE A 117 2.38 4.39 -5.75
CA ILE A 117 3.33 3.43 -5.15
C ILE A 117 2.78 2.86 -3.86
N THR A 118 2.25 3.72 -2.98
CA THR A 118 1.62 3.29 -1.73
C THR A 118 0.14 2.99 -1.88
N ASP A 119 -0.46 3.28 -3.06
CA ASP A 119 -1.89 3.16 -3.30
C ASP A 119 -2.74 4.03 -2.36
N LEU A 120 -2.25 5.21 -2.02
CA LEU A 120 -2.94 6.18 -1.18
C LEU A 120 -3.31 7.44 -1.95
N ALA A 121 -4.42 8.03 -1.58
CA ALA A 121 -4.87 9.31 -2.08
C ALA A 121 -5.50 10.14 -0.96
N LEU A 122 -5.47 11.45 -1.17
CA LEU A 122 -6.03 12.43 -0.26
C LEU A 122 -7.08 13.26 -0.99
N VAL A 123 -8.25 13.35 -0.39
CA VAL A 123 -9.38 14.12 -0.91
C VAL A 123 -9.77 15.18 0.13
N GLN A 124 -9.95 16.41 -0.31
CA GLN A 124 -10.50 17.49 0.49
C GLN A 124 -12.01 17.55 0.28
N LEU A 125 -12.76 17.45 1.36
CA LEU A 125 -14.19 17.67 1.38
C LEU A 125 -14.48 19.13 1.77
N ASP A 126 -15.24 19.81 0.97
CA ASP A 126 -15.69 21.18 1.24
C ASP A 126 -17.06 21.15 1.91
N GLY A 127 -17.08 21.37 3.23
CA GLY A 127 -18.33 21.36 4.02
C GLY A 127 -18.21 22.14 5.33
N MET A 128 -19.34 22.62 5.85
CA MET A 128 -19.37 23.43 7.09
C MET A 128 -19.68 22.61 8.33
N GLU A 129 -20.41 21.51 8.23
CA GLU A 129 -20.78 20.64 9.37
C GLU A 129 -20.32 19.21 9.09
N LEU A 130 -19.03 18.95 9.30
CA LEU A 130 -18.44 17.65 9.07
C LEU A 130 -18.55 16.74 10.32
N PRO A 131 -18.66 15.42 10.13
CA PRO A 131 -18.56 14.50 11.25
C PRO A 131 -17.16 14.56 11.86
N SER A 132 -17.03 14.14 13.13
CA SER A 132 -15.73 14.06 13.79
C SER A 132 -14.79 13.12 13.04
N ALA A 133 -13.51 13.47 12.99
CA ALA A 133 -12.46 12.63 12.42
C ALA A 133 -12.37 11.27 13.11
N ALA A 134 -11.94 10.25 12.35
CA ALA A 134 -11.66 8.93 12.90
C ALA A 134 -10.48 9.00 13.88
N PRO A 135 -10.55 8.34 15.04
CA PRO A 135 -9.39 8.21 15.90
C PRO A 135 -8.35 7.32 15.22
N LEU A 136 -7.13 7.85 15.02
CA LEU A 136 -6.04 7.12 14.40
C LEU A 136 -5.22 6.39 15.48
N GLY A 137 -5.03 5.08 15.29
CA GLY A 137 -4.19 4.24 16.15
C GLY A 137 -2.70 4.32 15.80
N ASP A 138 -1.95 3.30 16.21
CA ASP A 138 -0.53 3.12 15.92
C ASP A 138 -0.30 1.73 15.31
N SER A 139 0.07 1.69 14.03
CA SER A 139 0.29 0.42 13.32
C SER A 139 1.62 -0.27 13.68
N GLU A 140 2.57 0.44 14.33
CA GLU A 140 3.81 -0.18 14.80
C GLU A 140 3.64 -0.91 16.13
N SER A 141 2.57 -0.63 16.87
CA SER A 141 2.24 -1.30 18.12
C SER A 141 1.41 -2.57 17.95
N LEU A 142 1.09 -2.97 16.72
CA LEU A 142 0.26 -4.13 16.43
C LEU A 142 0.99 -5.44 16.67
N GLU A 143 0.25 -6.43 17.14
CA GLU A 143 0.71 -7.81 17.27
C GLU A 143 -0.17 -8.74 16.41
N VAL A 144 0.42 -9.83 15.93
CA VAL A 144 -0.33 -10.91 15.26
C VAL A 144 -1.33 -11.49 16.25
N GLY A 145 -2.61 -11.54 15.86
CA GLY A 145 -3.72 -11.94 16.72
C GLY A 145 -4.57 -10.77 17.24
N ASP A 146 -4.14 -9.52 17.07
CA ASP A 146 -4.95 -8.36 17.39
C ASP A 146 -6.23 -8.32 16.55
N TRP A 147 -7.32 -7.80 17.13
CA TRP A 147 -8.58 -7.63 16.42
C TRP A 147 -8.45 -6.67 15.24
N ALA A 148 -8.98 -7.08 14.10
CA ALA A 148 -9.04 -6.32 12.87
C ALA A 148 -10.49 -6.25 12.37
N ILE A 149 -11.07 -5.06 12.34
CA ILE A 149 -12.45 -4.81 11.91
C ILE A 149 -12.36 -3.93 10.67
N ALA A 150 -12.76 -4.44 9.51
CA ALA A 150 -12.77 -3.67 8.27
C ALA A 150 -14.15 -3.04 8.06
N LEU A 151 -14.17 -1.76 7.72
CA LEU A 151 -15.38 -1.00 7.40
C LEU A 151 -15.32 -0.48 5.96
N GLY A 152 -16.51 -0.33 5.37
CA GLY A 152 -16.69 0.29 4.05
C GLY A 152 -18.17 0.47 3.73
N THR A 153 -18.43 1.07 2.57
CA THR A 153 -19.78 1.41 2.08
C THR A 153 -20.00 0.85 0.66
N PRO A 154 -19.98 -0.49 0.47
CA PRO A 154 -20.10 -1.08 -0.86
C PRO A 154 -21.50 -0.83 -1.47
N TYR A 155 -21.51 -0.61 -2.79
CA TYR A 155 -22.72 -0.57 -3.64
C TYR A 155 -23.85 0.38 -3.20
N GLY A 156 -23.54 1.45 -2.46
CA GLY A 156 -24.58 2.38 -1.99
C GLY A 156 -25.57 1.77 -0.98
N LEU A 157 -25.30 0.54 -0.54
CA LEU A 157 -26.02 -0.14 0.52
C LEU A 157 -25.46 0.27 1.90
N GLU A 158 -26.13 -0.16 2.96
CA GLU A 158 -25.70 0.07 4.34
C GLU A 158 -24.24 -0.35 4.58
N ARG A 159 -23.59 0.29 5.55
CA ARG A 159 -22.20 0.03 5.94
C ARG A 159 -21.94 -1.45 6.10
N THR A 160 -20.89 -1.92 5.46
CA THR A 160 -20.40 -3.30 5.62
C THR A 160 -19.32 -3.32 6.67
N VAL A 161 -19.44 -4.25 7.61
CA VAL A 161 -18.46 -4.50 8.68
C VAL A 161 -18.06 -5.96 8.62
N THR A 162 -16.77 -6.21 8.59
CA THR A 162 -16.22 -7.57 8.69
C THR A 162 -15.22 -7.64 9.84
N LEU A 163 -15.16 -8.78 10.50
CA LEU A 163 -14.30 -9.02 11.66
C LEU A 163 -13.31 -10.12 11.36
N GLY A 164 -12.08 -9.93 11.75
CA GLY A 164 -10.98 -10.88 11.72
C GLY A 164 -9.90 -10.48 12.71
N ILE A 165 -8.68 -10.90 12.42
CA ILE A 165 -7.49 -10.59 13.19
C ILE A 165 -6.36 -10.08 12.29
N VAL A 166 -5.37 -9.46 12.87
CA VAL A 166 -4.07 -9.24 12.23
C VAL A 166 -3.40 -10.60 12.07
N SER A 167 -3.32 -11.10 10.83
CA SER A 167 -2.78 -12.43 10.52
C SER A 167 -1.27 -12.41 10.28
N SER A 168 -0.74 -11.27 9.81
CA SER A 168 0.70 -11.05 9.60
C SER A 168 0.99 -9.55 9.53
N LEU A 169 2.17 -9.16 9.97
CA LEU A 169 2.74 -7.83 9.82
C LEU A 169 3.86 -7.88 8.77
N HIS A 170 4.14 -6.75 8.11
CA HIS A 170 5.22 -6.61 7.13
C HIS A 170 5.12 -7.60 5.96
N ARG A 171 3.90 -7.85 5.44
CA ARG A 171 3.73 -8.77 4.32
C ARG A 171 4.10 -8.08 3.01
N ASN A 172 5.23 -8.48 2.44
CA ASN A 172 5.63 -8.02 1.12
C ASN A 172 4.77 -8.66 0.04
N ILE A 173 4.05 -7.82 -0.72
CA ILE A 173 3.14 -8.25 -1.78
C ILE A 173 3.85 -8.52 -3.12
N SER A 174 5.13 -8.17 -3.28
CA SER A 174 5.89 -8.50 -4.49
C SER A 174 5.99 -10.02 -4.70
N SER A 175 6.04 -10.80 -3.60
CA SER A 175 5.98 -12.27 -3.64
C SER A 175 4.62 -12.82 -4.07
N LEU A 176 3.58 -11.99 -4.12
CA LEU A 176 2.20 -12.33 -4.52
C LEU A 176 1.89 -11.92 -5.97
N GLY A 177 2.89 -11.40 -6.71
CA GLY A 177 2.75 -11.00 -8.11
C GLY A 177 2.43 -9.51 -8.32
N PHE A 178 2.45 -8.71 -7.26
CA PHE A 178 2.28 -7.24 -7.34
C PHE A 178 3.66 -6.57 -7.32
N SER A 179 4.41 -6.70 -8.43
CA SER A 179 5.81 -6.29 -8.53
C SER A 179 6.05 -4.78 -8.41
N ASP A 180 5.03 -3.98 -8.66
CA ASP A 180 5.17 -2.52 -8.82
C ASP A 180 4.90 -1.75 -7.50
N LYS A 181 4.37 -2.41 -6.47
CA LYS A 181 4.08 -1.79 -5.18
C LYS A 181 5.13 -2.17 -4.13
N ARG A 182 5.71 -1.15 -3.49
CA ARG A 182 6.75 -1.27 -2.45
C ARG A 182 6.12 -1.14 -1.06
N LEU A 183 5.25 -2.09 -0.67
CA LEU A 183 4.46 -1.96 0.55
C LEU A 183 4.65 -3.16 1.47
N ASP A 184 4.91 -2.85 2.73
CA ASP A 184 4.73 -3.76 3.86
C ASP A 184 3.30 -3.61 4.37
N LEU A 185 2.44 -4.55 4.03
CA LEU A 185 1.03 -4.49 4.36
C LEU A 185 0.70 -5.27 5.64
N ILE A 186 -0.32 -4.81 6.35
CA ILE A 186 -1.02 -5.57 7.37
C ILE A 186 -1.88 -6.62 6.64
N GLN A 187 -1.64 -7.91 6.92
CA GLN A 187 -2.49 -9.00 6.46
C GLN A 187 -3.58 -9.29 7.49
N THR A 188 -4.82 -9.47 7.04
CA THR A 188 -5.95 -9.84 7.88
C THR A 188 -6.82 -10.90 7.19
N ASP A 189 -7.55 -11.68 7.99
CA ASP A 189 -8.61 -12.59 7.53
C ASP A 189 -10.00 -11.93 7.62
N ALA A 190 -10.11 -10.67 8.10
CA ALA A 190 -11.31 -9.86 7.89
C ALA A 190 -11.59 -9.76 6.39
N ALA A 191 -12.81 -10.05 5.98
CA ALA A 191 -13.17 -10.08 4.57
C ALA A 191 -13.07 -8.67 3.95
N ILE A 192 -12.10 -8.49 3.04
CA ILE A 192 -11.96 -7.30 2.20
C ILE A 192 -12.58 -7.62 0.85
N ASN A 193 -13.44 -6.75 0.35
CA ASN A 193 -14.16 -6.92 -0.91
C ASN A 193 -14.24 -5.58 -1.63
N PRO A 194 -14.55 -5.55 -2.95
CA PRO A 194 -14.88 -4.31 -3.64
C PRO A 194 -15.92 -3.50 -2.88
N GLY A 195 -15.62 -2.22 -2.61
CA GLY A 195 -16.44 -1.30 -1.85
C GLY A 195 -15.96 -1.02 -0.42
N ASN A 196 -15.14 -1.87 0.22
CA ASN A 196 -14.44 -1.47 1.44
C ASN A 196 -12.97 -1.04 1.20
N SER A 197 -12.47 -1.12 -0.05
CA SER A 197 -11.20 -0.52 -0.47
C SER A 197 -11.21 0.99 -0.22
N GLY A 198 -10.15 1.52 0.37
CA GLY A 198 -10.03 2.91 0.81
C GLY A 198 -10.67 3.20 2.17
N GLY A 199 -11.54 2.31 2.67
CA GLY A 199 -12.10 2.39 4.01
C GLY A 199 -11.11 1.95 5.10
N PRO A 200 -11.41 2.22 6.38
CA PRO A 200 -10.51 1.92 7.49
C PRO A 200 -10.54 0.45 7.89
N LEU A 201 -9.37 -0.07 8.27
CA LEU A 201 -9.19 -1.21 9.16
C LEU A 201 -9.01 -0.66 10.58
N VAL A 202 -9.81 -1.11 11.54
CA VAL A 202 -9.76 -0.60 12.92
C VAL A 202 -9.50 -1.72 13.93
N ASN A 203 -8.91 -1.37 15.07
CA ASN A 203 -8.72 -2.28 16.20
C ASN A 203 -9.99 -2.41 17.06
N GLY A 204 -9.95 -3.24 18.11
CA GLY A 204 -11.06 -3.46 19.03
C GLY A 204 -11.48 -2.21 19.83
N ARG A 205 -10.67 -1.13 19.80
CA ARG A 205 -11.00 0.17 20.42
C ARG A 205 -11.66 1.15 19.44
N GLY A 206 -11.80 0.78 18.14
CA GLY A 206 -12.30 1.65 17.09
C GLY A 206 -11.30 2.71 16.65
N GLU A 207 -10.01 2.42 16.74
CA GLU A 207 -8.92 3.27 16.22
C GLU A 207 -8.45 2.72 14.90
N VAL A 208 -8.25 3.58 13.90
CA VAL A 208 -7.79 3.20 12.57
C VAL A 208 -6.35 2.72 12.64
N ILE A 209 -6.10 1.47 12.26
CA ILE A 209 -4.79 0.84 12.21
C ILE A 209 -4.26 0.67 10.78
N GLY A 210 -5.15 0.81 9.77
CA GLY A 210 -4.76 0.74 8.37
C GLY A 210 -5.88 1.17 7.44
N ILE A 211 -5.55 1.24 6.13
CA ILE A 211 -6.49 1.53 5.03
C ILE A 211 -6.62 0.27 4.19
N ASN A 212 -7.82 -0.28 4.08
CA ASN A 212 -8.11 -1.48 3.29
C ASN A 212 -7.74 -1.25 1.82
N THR A 213 -7.03 -2.18 1.18
CA THR A 213 -6.61 -1.97 -0.21
C THR A 213 -6.83 -3.19 -1.12
N LEU A 214 -6.11 -4.26 -0.92
CA LEU A 214 -6.05 -5.37 -1.85
C LEU A 214 -6.72 -6.63 -1.31
N VAL A 215 -7.25 -7.42 -2.25
CA VAL A 215 -7.73 -8.79 -2.00
C VAL A 215 -7.00 -9.73 -2.94
N ARG A 216 -6.52 -10.85 -2.45
CA ARG A 216 -6.05 -11.92 -3.31
C ARG A 216 -7.25 -12.76 -3.79
N SER A 217 -7.48 -12.79 -5.10
CA SER A 217 -8.40 -13.74 -5.74
C SER A 217 -7.65 -15.01 -6.17
N GLY A 218 -8.32 -16.17 -6.18
CA GLY A 218 -7.74 -17.47 -6.56
C GLY A 218 -7.22 -18.29 -5.37
N PRO A 219 -6.25 -19.22 -5.58
CA PRO A 219 -5.69 -20.03 -4.52
C PRO A 219 -5.11 -19.16 -3.39
N GLY A 220 -5.68 -19.29 -2.17
CA GLY A 220 -5.41 -18.40 -1.03
C GLY A 220 -6.39 -17.24 -0.93
N ALA A 221 -7.57 -17.31 -1.58
CA ALA A 221 -8.69 -16.40 -1.35
C ALA A 221 -9.04 -16.32 0.14
N GLY A 222 -9.42 -15.13 0.61
CA GLY A 222 -9.69 -14.87 2.03
C GLY A 222 -8.54 -14.14 2.75
N LEU A 223 -7.48 -13.74 2.02
CA LEU A 223 -6.44 -12.86 2.56
C LEU A 223 -6.75 -11.42 2.17
N GLY A 224 -7.07 -10.60 3.15
CA GLY A 224 -7.19 -9.15 3.03
C GLY A 224 -5.89 -8.45 3.38
N PHE A 225 -5.70 -7.26 2.82
CA PHE A 225 -4.53 -6.44 3.09
C PHE A 225 -4.93 -4.98 3.34
N ALA A 226 -4.20 -4.35 4.26
CA ALA A 226 -4.37 -2.94 4.56
C ALA A 226 -3.02 -2.22 4.63
N ILE A 227 -2.99 -0.99 4.18
CA ILE A 227 -1.83 -0.10 4.27
C ILE A 227 -1.73 0.40 5.71
N PRO A 228 -0.58 0.25 6.41
CA PRO A 228 -0.42 0.69 7.80
C PRO A 228 -0.73 2.17 7.98
N ILE A 229 -1.44 2.52 9.06
CA ILE A 229 -1.87 3.92 9.30
C ILE A 229 -0.69 4.87 9.52
N ASN A 230 0.43 4.41 10.09
CA ASN A 230 1.59 5.27 10.28
C ASN A 230 2.24 5.65 8.93
N LEU A 231 2.22 4.74 7.94
CA LEU A 231 2.61 5.05 6.58
C LEU A 231 1.61 6.03 5.94
N ALA A 232 0.30 5.77 6.10
CA ALA A 232 -0.74 6.61 5.53
C ALA A 232 -0.67 8.07 6.06
N ARG A 233 -0.33 8.27 7.34
CA ARG A 233 -0.08 9.62 7.89
C ARG A 233 1.11 10.32 7.19
N LYS A 234 2.25 9.63 7.05
CA LYS A 234 3.44 10.21 6.38
C LYS A 234 3.17 10.61 4.93
N VAL A 235 2.42 9.77 4.21
CA VAL A 235 1.99 10.05 2.83
C VAL A 235 1.02 11.23 2.80
N SER A 236 0.03 11.24 3.70
CA SER A 236 -0.93 12.34 3.83
C SER A 236 -0.25 13.69 4.06
N ASP A 237 0.72 13.75 4.98
CA ASP A 237 1.47 14.98 5.27
C ASP A 237 2.20 15.50 4.02
N GLN A 238 2.80 14.62 3.21
CA GLN A 238 3.47 15.02 1.97
C GLN A 238 2.48 15.48 0.90
N LEU A 239 1.35 14.78 0.74
CA LEU A 239 0.31 15.15 -0.22
C LEU A 239 -0.31 16.53 0.12
N VAL A 240 -0.52 16.83 1.41
CA VAL A 240 -1.01 18.15 1.85
C VAL A 240 0.01 19.25 1.54
N LEU A 241 1.31 18.99 1.76
CA LEU A 241 2.35 20.02 1.61
C LEU A 241 2.75 20.23 0.16
N ASN A 242 2.86 19.18 -0.63
CA ASN A 242 3.50 19.20 -1.94
C ASN A 242 2.57 18.78 -3.09
N GLY A 243 1.41 18.17 -2.80
CA GLY A 243 0.53 17.56 -3.80
C GLY A 243 1.05 16.21 -4.33
N GLU A 244 2.27 15.83 -3.98
CA GLU A 244 2.93 14.59 -4.43
C GLU A 244 3.78 13.98 -3.31
N VAL A 245 4.07 12.68 -3.45
CA VAL A 245 4.98 11.95 -2.56
C VAL A 245 6.28 11.65 -3.28
N ILE A 246 7.39 12.02 -2.66
CA ILE A 246 8.70 11.79 -3.24
C ILE A 246 9.33 10.54 -2.60
N HIS A 247 9.52 9.49 -3.42
CA HIS A 247 10.11 8.23 -2.98
C HIS A 247 11.61 8.20 -3.23
N PRO A 248 12.43 7.84 -2.21
CA PRO A 248 13.86 7.65 -2.40
C PRO A 248 14.15 6.46 -3.32
N TYR A 249 15.16 6.60 -4.17
CA TYR A 249 15.48 5.64 -5.21
C TYR A 249 17.01 5.47 -5.35
N LEU A 250 17.45 4.22 -5.54
CA LEU A 250 18.86 3.88 -5.77
C LEU A 250 19.18 3.44 -7.20
N GLY A 251 18.21 2.86 -7.91
CA GLY A 251 18.39 2.32 -9.26
C GLY A 251 19.00 0.93 -9.29
N LEU A 252 18.54 0.05 -8.41
CA LEU A 252 19.00 -1.33 -8.28
C LEU A 252 17.87 -2.31 -8.56
N GLN A 253 18.16 -3.35 -9.34
CA GLN A 253 17.37 -4.57 -9.35
C GLN A 253 18.03 -5.60 -8.45
N LEU A 254 17.27 -6.15 -7.52
CA LEU A 254 17.78 -6.95 -6.43
C LEU A 254 17.10 -8.32 -6.39
N VAL A 255 17.85 -9.32 -5.95
CA VAL A 255 17.35 -10.67 -5.65
C VAL A 255 17.85 -11.10 -4.27
N SER A 256 17.08 -11.95 -3.59
CA SER A 256 17.49 -12.52 -2.31
C SER A 256 18.61 -13.54 -2.53
N LEU A 257 19.72 -13.40 -1.80
CA LEU A 257 20.76 -14.40 -1.68
C LEU A 257 20.78 -14.97 -0.29
N ASN A 258 21.03 -16.28 -0.19
CA ASN A 258 21.36 -16.95 1.06
C ASN A 258 22.51 -17.94 0.82
N ALA A 259 23.13 -18.43 1.91
CA ALA A 259 24.28 -19.31 1.83
C ALA A 259 24.02 -20.61 1.03
N ARG A 260 22.78 -21.13 1.00
CA ARG A 260 22.42 -22.32 0.24
C ARG A 260 22.44 -22.03 -1.27
N ILE A 261 21.76 -20.96 -1.69
CA ILE A 261 21.73 -20.54 -3.10
C ILE A 261 23.14 -20.21 -3.61
N ALA A 262 23.95 -19.52 -2.79
CA ALA A 262 25.34 -19.22 -3.12
C ALA A 262 26.17 -20.48 -3.35
N ARG A 263 26.08 -21.48 -2.46
CA ARG A 263 26.78 -22.77 -2.63
C ARG A 263 26.33 -23.53 -3.86
N GLU A 264 25.02 -23.61 -4.12
CA GLU A 264 24.47 -24.25 -5.32
C GLU A 264 25.01 -23.59 -6.61
N ASN A 265 25.06 -22.23 -6.63
CA ASN A 265 25.68 -21.47 -7.73
C ASN A 265 27.16 -21.78 -7.88
N ASN A 266 27.93 -21.74 -6.79
CA ASN A 266 29.39 -21.90 -6.80
C ASN A 266 29.82 -23.33 -7.14
N GLN A 267 28.97 -24.33 -6.93
CA GLN A 267 29.19 -25.71 -7.32
C GLN A 267 28.83 -25.99 -8.79
N ASN A 268 28.12 -25.08 -9.45
CA ASN A 268 27.74 -25.22 -10.84
C ASN A 268 28.91 -24.82 -11.75
N PRO A 269 29.47 -25.78 -12.56
CA PRO A 269 30.60 -25.48 -13.45
C PRO A 269 30.30 -24.41 -14.51
N ASN A 270 29.04 -24.16 -14.81
CA ASN A 270 28.59 -23.15 -15.77
C ASN A 270 28.33 -21.79 -15.13
N SER A 271 28.54 -21.63 -13.83
CA SER A 271 28.38 -20.34 -13.16
C SER A 271 29.43 -19.35 -13.62
N LEU A 272 29.00 -18.16 -14.00
CA LEU A 272 29.89 -17.08 -14.46
C LEU A 272 30.54 -16.30 -13.31
N ILE A 273 30.00 -16.39 -12.10
CA ILE A 273 30.46 -15.63 -10.94
C ILE A 273 30.34 -16.47 -9.67
N ASP A 274 31.34 -16.35 -8.79
CA ASP A 274 31.29 -16.86 -7.42
C ASP A 274 30.45 -15.92 -6.56
N LEU A 275 29.47 -16.46 -5.83
CA LEU A 275 28.63 -15.71 -4.93
C LEU A 275 29.11 -15.88 -3.47
N PRO A 276 29.05 -14.80 -2.64
CA PRO A 276 29.34 -14.89 -1.23
C PRO A 276 28.35 -15.81 -0.50
N GLU A 277 28.82 -16.74 0.32
CA GLU A 277 27.97 -17.66 1.08
C GLU A 277 27.34 -16.97 2.30
N ARG A 278 26.62 -15.87 2.06
CA ARG A 278 25.93 -15.05 3.09
C ARG A 278 24.54 -14.68 2.60
N SER A 279 23.68 -14.27 3.55
CA SER A 279 22.39 -13.66 3.24
C SER A 279 22.57 -12.17 2.96
N GLY A 280 21.71 -11.63 2.08
CA GLY A 280 21.71 -10.23 1.72
C GLY A 280 20.90 -9.93 0.44
N ALA A 281 20.95 -8.68 0.02
CA ALA A 281 20.38 -8.21 -1.25
C ALA A 281 21.45 -8.25 -2.35
N LEU A 282 21.37 -9.24 -3.25
CA LEU A 282 22.28 -9.38 -4.39
C LEU A 282 21.86 -8.46 -5.53
N ILE A 283 22.76 -7.64 -6.02
CA ILE A 283 22.54 -6.76 -7.17
C ILE A 283 22.52 -7.57 -8.45
N GLN A 284 21.35 -7.70 -9.05
CA GLN A 284 21.15 -8.37 -10.35
C GLN A 284 21.48 -7.44 -11.52
N SER A 285 21.08 -6.16 -11.41
CA SER A 285 21.46 -5.12 -12.37
C SER A 285 21.47 -3.74 -11.70
N VAL A 286 22.22 -2.84 -12.28
CA VAL A 286 22.28 -1.41 -11.94
C VAL A 286 21.69 -0.65 -13.12
N LEU A 287 20.77 0.27 -12.86
CA LEU A 287 20.14 1.06 -13.89
C LEU A 287 21.10 2.19 -14.34
N PRO A 288 21.16 2.50 -15.65
CA PRO A 288 21.97 3.59 -16.16
C PRO A 288 21.58 4.94 -15.53
N ASP A 289 22.55 5.83 -15.38
CA ASP A 289 22.41 7.18 -14.80
C ASP A 289 21.88 7.25 -13.38
N SER A 290 21.72 6.08 -12.72
CA SER A 290 21.18 5.96 -11.37
C SER A 290 22.16 6.41 -10.27
N PRO A 291 21.67 6.65 -9.05
CA PRO A 291 22.52 6.83 -7.87
C PRO A 291 23.48 5.67 -7.63
N ALA A 292 23.04 4.43 -7.88
CA ALA A 292 23.84 3.22 -7.68
C ALA A 292 25.01 3.14 -8.67
N GLU A 293 24.79 3.48 -9.92
CA GLU A 293 25.87 3.54 -10.93
C GLU A 293 26.90 4.61 -10.54
N LYS A 294 26.45 5.82 -10.18
CA LYS A 294 27.31 6.92 -9.74
C LYS A 294 28.13 6.58 -8.50
N ALA A 295 27.57 5.75 -7.59
CA ALA A 295 28.26 5.25 -6.41
C ALA A 295 29.22 4.08 -6.72
N GLY A 296 29.26 3.58 -7.97
CA GLY A 296 30.14 2.50 -8.40
C GLY A 296 29.70 1.09 -7.97
N LEU A 297 28.42 0.92 -7.65
CA LEU A 297 27.80 -0.39 -7.44
C LEU A 297 27.73 -1.16 -8.76
N ARG A 298 27.81 -2.48 -8.68
CA ARG A 298 27.87 -3.37 -9.86
C ARG A 298 27.03 -4.61 -9.67
N ARG A 299 26.65 -5.22 -10.78
CA ARG A 299 26.08 -6.56 -10.78
C ARG A 299 27.01 -7.53 -10.05
N GLY A 300 26.43 -8.36 -9.18
CA GLY A 300 27.16 -9.32 -8.35
C GLY A 300 27.62 -8.80 -6.98
N ASP A 301 27.47 -7.50 -6.71
CA ASP A 301 27.65 -6.99 -5.36
C ASP A 301 26.52 -7.50 -4.46
N LEU A 302 26.85 -7.95 -3.25
CA LEU A 302 25.88 -8.34 -2.22
C LEU A 302 25.83 -7.26 -1.16
N VAL A 303 24.72 -6.57 -1.04
CA VAL A 303 24.49 -5.60 0.05
C VAL A 303 24.19 -6.36 1.32
N ILE A 304 24.97 -6.13 2.38
CA ILE A 304 24.88 -6.83 3.67
C ILE A 304 24.58 -5.88 4.83
N SER A 305 24.78 -4.59 4.67
CA SER A 305 24.39 -3.57 5.64
C SER A 305 24.05 -2.25 4.95
N ALA A 306 23.11 -1.50 5.53
CA ALA A 306 22.75 -0.14 5.14
C ALA A 306 22.54 0.67 6.43
N ASP A 307 23.24 1.81 6.54
CA ASP A 307 23.23 2.69 7.73
C ASP A 307 23.40 1.90 9.05
N GLY A 308 24.37 0.98 9.08
CA GLY A 308 24.64 0.12 10.25
C GLY A 308 23.64 -1.00 10.48
N THR A 309 22.50 -1.02 9.79
CA THR A 309 21.48 -2.08 9.90
C THR A 309 21.83 -3.24 8.98
N THR A 310 21.76 -4.48 9.50
CA THR A 310 22.00 -5.70 8.71
C THR A 310 20.92 -5.88 7.65
N ILE A 311 21.34 -6.16 6.40
CA ILE A 311 20.47 -6.44 5.28
C ILE A 311 20.44 -7.94 5.03
N ALA A 312 19.29 -8.56 5.26
CA ALA A 312 19.06 -9.99 5.08
C ALA A 312 18.57 -10.35 3.67
N ASP A 313 17.89 -9.40 3.00
CA ASP A 313 17.19 -9.56 1.73
C ASP A 313 16.94 -8.19 1.05
N PRO A 314 16.41 -8.16 -0.18
CA PRO A 314 16.04 -6.92 -0.87
C PRO A 314 15.05 -6.04 -0.10
N GLN A 315 14.13 -6.64 0.65
CA GLN A 315 13.11 -5.90 1.37
C GLN A 315 13.71 -5.10 2.53
N SER A 316 14.60 -5.71 3.31
CA SER A 316 15.30 -5.01 4.39
C SER A 316 16.14 -3.84 3.87
N LEU A 317 16.70 -3.94 2.66
CA LEU A 317 17.37 -2.81 2.01
C LEU A 317 16.36 -1.72 1.62
N LEU A 318 15.24 -2.11 1.02
CA LEU A 318 14.19 -1.17 0.61
C LEU A 318 13.67 -0.36 1.82
N GLN A 319 13.41 -1.02 2.94
CA GLN A 319 12.98 -0.34 4.19
C GLN A 319 14.00 0.70 4.68
N GLN A 320 15.32 0.46 4.48
CA GLN A 320 16.33 1.45 4.81
C GLN A 320 16.36 2.61 3.79
N VAL A 321 16.14 2.30 2.51
CA VAL A 321 16.06 3.31 1.45
C VAL A 321 14.84 4.22 1.66
N ASP A 322 13.67 3.68 2.02
CA ASP A 322 12.44 4.45 2.27
C ASP A 322 12.54 5.39 3.51
N LYS A 323 13.50 5.11 4.40
CA LYS A 323 13.82 6.00 5.54
C LYS A 323 14.89 7.04 5.21
N ALA A 324 15.61 6.87 4.09
CA ALA A 324 16.72 7.73 3.74
C ALA A 324 16.24 9.06 3.15
N GLU A 325 16.95 10.13 3.47
CA GLU A 325 16.69 11.45 2.89
C GLU A 325 17.35 11.55 1.50
N ILE A 326 16.62 12.14 0.55
CA ILE A 326 17.10 12.36 -0.81
C ILE A 326 18.31 13.32 -0.80
N GLY A 327 19.37 12.91 -1.50
CA GLY A 327 20.63 13.66 -1.58
C GLY A 327 21.56 13.53 -0.37
N VAL A 328 21.09 12.94 0.74
CA VAL A 328 21.92 12.65 1.93
C VAL A 328 22.63 11.32 1.73
N PRO A 329 23.94 11.23 1.99
CA PRO A 329 24.69 9.99 1.83
C PRO A 329 24.18 8.86 2.73
N LEU A 330 23.74 7.74 2.14
CA LEU A 330 23.40 6.49 2.80
C LEU A 330 24.61 5.55 2.74
N PRO A 331 25.26 5.20 3.86
CA PRO A 331 26.38 4.27 3.88
C PRO A 331 25.89 2.83 3.70
N LEU A 332 26.45 2.14 2.70
CA LEU A 332 26.22 0.71 2.45
C LEU A 332 27.49 -0.08 2.68
N THR A 333 27.37 -1.28 3.25
CA THR A 333 28.44 -2.29 3.21
C THR A 333 28.06 -3.35 2.19
N VAL A 334 28.93 -3.56 1.22
CA VAL A 334 28.75 -4.57 0.16
C VAL A 334 29.87 -5.57 0.15
N MET A 335 29.57 -6.80 -0.25
CA MET A 335 30.57 -7.81 -0.58
C MET A 335 30.78 -7.86 -2.10
N ARG A 336 32.00 -7.64 -2.54
CA ARG A 336 32.44 -7.78 -3.94
C ARG A 336 33.62 -8.75 -4.00
N ASN A 337 33.51 -9.83 -4.76
CA ASN A 337 34.56 -10.84 -4.88
C ASN A 337 35.14 -11.30 -3.53
N LYS A 338 34.27 -11.60 -2.56
CA LYS A 338 34.63 -12.04 -1.18
C LYS A 338 35.23 -10.95 -0.26
N ASN A 339 35.40 -9.71 -0.74
CA ASN A 339 35.85 -8.59 0.06
C ASN A 339 34.70 -7.69 0.48
N GLU A 340 34.70 -7.28 1.75
CA GLU A 340 33.79 -6.25 2.23
C GLU A 340 34.33 -4.86 1.85
N MET A 341 33.44 -4.00 1.39
CA MET A 341 33.76 -2.60 1.08
C MET A 341 32.59 -1.69 1.47
N SER A 342 32.94 -0.49 1.93
CA SER A 342 31.95 0.55 2.19
C SER A 342 31.73 1.37 0.93
N VAL A 343 30.46 1.63 0.61
CA VAL A 343 30.03 2.47 -0.51
C VAL A 343 29.03 3.48 0.03
N SER A 344 29.27 4.75 -0.26
CA SER A 344 28.33 5.83 0.10
C SER A 344 27.49 6.17 -1.12
N ILE A 345 26.15 6.01 -1.01
CA ILE A 345 25.20 6.28 -2.08
C ILE A 345 24.28 7.43 -1.67
N LYS A 346 23.97 8.35 -2.60
CA LYS A 346 23.00 9.41 -2.38
C LYS A 346 21.69 9.06 -3.07
N PRO A 347 20.63 8.71 -2.32
CA PRO A 347 19.32 8.46 -2.92
C PRO A 347 18.85 9.67 -3.75
N ALA A 348 18.20 9.43 -4.86
CA ALA A 348 17.51 10.44 -5.67
C ALA A 348 16.00 10.22 -5.58
N ALA A 349 15.23 11.18 -6.08
CA ALA A 349 13.80 10.98 -6.29
C ALA A 349 13.57 9.92 -7.37
N LEU A 350 12.58 9.04 -7.16
CA LEU A 350 12.20 8.03 -8.15
C LEU A 350 11.67 8.74 -9.41
N PRO A 351 12.24 8.52 -10.60
CA PRO A 351 11.75 9.15 -11.81
C PRO A 351 10.42 8.56 -12.29
N GLY A 352 9.50 9.40 -12.77
CA GLY A 352 8.42 8.97 -13.65
C GLY A 352 7.04 8.73 -13.04
N PHE A 353 6.70 9.33 -11.89
CA PHE A 353 5.32 9.34 -11.36
C PHE A 353 4.77 10.78 -11.17
N SER A 354 5.38 11.77 -11.82
CA SER A 354 4.86 13.14 -11.91
C SER A 354 3.95 13.31 -13.12
#